data_4d5f55e9fa51f553e90e9676a32e939f
#
_entry.id   4d5f55e9fa51f553e90e9676a32e939f
#
_cell.length_a   1.000
_cell.length_b   1.000
_cell.length_c   1.000
_cell.angle_alpha   90.00
_cell.angle_beta   90.00
_cell.angle_gamma   90.00
#
_symmetry.space_group_name_H-M   'P 1'
#
loop_
_entity.id
_entity.type
_entity.pdbx_description
1 polymer ?
#
loop_
_entity_poly.entity_id
_entity_poly.type
_entity_poly.pdbx_seq_one_letter_code
_entity_poly.pdbx_strand_id
1 'polypeptide(L)'
;MPHIRTGGLALLLLSGSLASAMAAELPGAIAAPGETTVLSVHAEGAQVYECKASADGKLAWAFREPIATLFADGKTIGRHYAGPNWEHMDGSAVVGKVSGNAPGATSDDIAWLKLQVVSSRGNGVLTGVTTVQRINTKGGKLDGACDRAGSFKSAPYSAEYVFLKKG
;
A
#
# COMPACT_ATOMS: atom_id res chain seq x y z
N MET A 1 49.17 -40.79 46.00
CA MET A 1 48.27 -39.67 46.33
C MET A 1 47.90 -38.94 45.03
N PRO A 2 46.72 -39.10 44.47
CA PRO A 2 46.33 -38.43 43.24
C PRO A 2 45.59 -37.09 43.52
N HIS A 3 46.04 -36.04 42.87
CA HIS A 3 45.42 -34.70 42.87
C HIS A 3 44.20 -34.63 41.99
N ILE A 4 43.03 -34.39 42.56
CA ILE A 4 41.77 -34.13 41.87
C ILE A 4 41.77 -32.66 41.41
N ARG A 5 41.70 -32.41 40.08
CA ARG A 5 41.46 -31.07 39.51
C ARG A 5 39.96 -30.91 39.25
N THR A 6 39.33 -30.05 40.03
CA THR A 6 37.95 -29.57 39.80
C THR A 6 37.95 -28.54 38.65
N GLY A 7 37.36 -28.92 37.51
CA GLY A 7 37.09 -28.00 36.41
C GLY A 7 35.77 -27.29 36.62
N GLY A 8 35.80 -25.97 36.80
CA GLY A 8 34.60 -25.13 36.86
C GLY A 8 34.04 -24.87 35.47
N LEU A 9 32.80 -25.26 35.28
CA LEU A 9 32.04 -24.99 34.05
C LEU A 9 31.41 -23.58 34.16
N ALA A 10 31.96 -22.60 33.44
CA ALA A 10 31.38 -21.25 33.36
C ALA A 10 30.22 -21.25 32.37
N LEU A 11 28.99 -21.05 32.84
CA LEU A 11 27.79 -20.92 32.08
C LEU A 11 27.67 -19.46 31.58
N LEU A 12 27.97 -19.18 30.30
CA LEU A 12 27.73 -17.88 29.69
C LEU A 12 26.22 -17.75 29.38
N LEU A 13 25.54 -16.90 30.13
CA LEU A 13 24.17 -16.46 29.81
C LEU A 13 24.24 -15.42 28.71
N LEU A 14 23.89 -15.81 27.48
CA LEU A 14 23.63 -14.85 26.37
C LEU A 14 22.27 -14.18 26.65
N SER A 15 22.33 -12.94 27.11
CA SER A 15 21.14 -12.06 27.18
C SER A 15 20.84 -11.53 25.78
N GLY A 16 19.95 -12.22 25.06
CA GLY A 16 19.41 -11.73 23.80
C GLY A 16 18.46 -10.56 24.04
N SER A 17 18.88 -9.34 23.69
CA SER A 17 17.97 -8.17 23.66
C SER A 17 17.00 -8.33 22.50
N LEU A 18 15.74 -8.62 22.78
CA LEU A 18 14.63 -8.51 21.83
C LEU A 18 14.40 -7.03 21.54
N ALA A 19 14.96 -6.53 20.44
CA ALA A 19 14.60 -5.22 19.91
C ALA A 19 13.16 -5.33 19.38
N SER A 20 12.19 -4.79 20.14
CA SER A 20 10.83 -4.57 19.63
C SER A 20 10.91 -3.55 18.49
N ALA A 21 10.72 -4.00 17.26
CA ALA A 21 10.51 -3.11 16.13
C ALA A 21 9.20 -2.34 16.40
N MET A 22 9.31 -1.09 16.82
CA MET A 22 8.17 -0.20 16.88
C MET A 22 7.67 0.00 15.43
N ALA A 23 6.45 -0.44 15.15
CA ALA A 23 5.79 -0.09 13.90
C ALA A 23 5.77 1.44 13.80
N ALA A 24 6.30 2.00 12.69
CA ALA A 24 6.29 3.45 12.50
C ALA A 24 4.83 3.93 12.52
N GLU A 25 4.55 4.95 13.35
CA GLU A 25 3.23 5.53 13.43
C GLU A 25 2.86 6.18 12.08
N LEU A 26 1.65 5.91 11.61
CA LEU A 26 1.17 6.47 10.33
C LEU A 26 1.02 8.00 10.46
N PRO A 27 1.38 8.77 9.41
CA PRO A 27 1.12 10.20 9.40
C PRO A 27 -0.34 10.52 9.70
N GLY A 28 -0.61 11.50 10.57
CA GLY A 28 -1.95 11.85 11.01
C GLY A 28 -2.96 12.11 9.88
N ALA A 29 -2.47 12.66 8.74
CA ALA A 29 -3.31 12.91 7.56
C ALA A 29 -3.93 11.64 6.94
N ILE A 30 -3.31 10.47 7.16
CA ILE A 30 -3.79 9.18 6.63
C ILE A 30 -4.21 8.21 7.74
N ALA A 31 -4.08 8.59 9.00
CA ALA A 31 -4.54 7.78 10.12
C ALA A 31 -6.06 7.63 10.13
N ALA A 32 -6.55 6.49 10.62
CA ALA A 32 -7.98 6.18 10.76
C ALA A 32 -8.26 5.74 12.21
N PRO A 33 -8.19 6.67 13.18
CA PRO A 33 -8.39 6.34 14.59
C PRO A 33 -9.80 5.79 14.84
N GLY A 34 -9.90 4.75 15.68
CA GLY A 34 -11.17 4.12 16.02
C GLY A 34 -11.73 3.16 14.96
N GLU A 35 -11.02 2.96 13.84
CA GLU A 35 -11.38 1.97 12.85
C GLU A 35 -10.56 0.68 13.05
N THR A 36 -11.16 -0.46 12.74
CA THR A 36 -10.51 -1.78 12.84
C THR A 36 -10.16 -2.32 11.47
N THR A 37 -8.98 -2.94 11.36
CA THR A 37 -8.53 -3.59 10.11
C THR A 37 -9.38 -4.83 9.82
N VAL A 38 -9.92 -4.87 8.61
CA VAL A 38 -10.66 -6.01 8.04
C VAL A 38 -9.71 -6.91 7.25
N LEU A 39 -8.85 -6.29 6.44
CA LEU A 39 -7.94 -6.98 5.53
C LEU A 39 -6.72 -6.10 5.24
N SER A 40 -5.54 -6.71 5.17
CA SER A 40 -4.33 -6.08 4.65
C SER A 40 -3.81 -6.91 3.48
N VAL A 41 -3.41 -6.25 2.39
CA VAL A 41 -2.95 -6.92 1.17
C VAL A 41 -1.75 -6.22 0.58
N HIS A 42 -0.87 -6.99 -0.02
CA HIS A 42 0.19 -6.48 -0.89
C HIS A 42 -0.36 -6.26 -2.31
N ALA A 43 0.06 -5.20 -2.98
CA ALA A 43 -0.31 -4.91 -4.36
C ALA A 43 0.92 -4.74 -5.23
N GLU A 44 0.90 -5.36 -6.40
CA GLU A 44 1.90 -5.16 -7.45
C GLU A 44 1.23 -4.84 -8.78
N GLY A 45 1.77 -3.87 -9.50
CA GLY A 45 1.23 -3.45 -10.78
C GLY A 45 1.87 -2.20 -11.33
N ALA A 46 1.07 -1.34 -11.95
CA ALA A 46 1.53 -0.09 -12.54
C ALA A 46 0.52 1.04 -12.36
N GLN A 47 1.04 2.25 -12.25
CA GLN A 47 0.29 3.46 -12.52
C GLN A 47 0.36 3.75 -14.02
N VAL A 48 -0.77 3.84 -14.69
CA VAL A 48 -0.85 4.16 -16.13
C VAL A 48 -1.04 5.66 -16.29
N TYR A 49 -0.21 6.24 -17.14
CA TYR A 49 -0.25 7.65 -17.51
C TYR A 49 -0.56 7.81 -18.99
N GLU A 50 -1.24 8.89 -19.31
CA GLU A 50 -1.56 9.31 -20.67
C GLU A 50 -0.90 10.66 -20.97
N CYS A 51 -0.28 10.79 -22.11
CA CYS A 51 0.27 12.06 -22.57
C CYS A 51 -0.87 13.00 -22.99
N LYS A 52 -1.08 14.07 -22.25
CA LYS A 52 -2.15 15.05 -22.49
C LYS A 52 -1.61 16.46 -22.55
N ALA A 53 -2.29 17.31 -23.33
CA ALA A 53 -2.06 18.74 -23.28
C ALA A 53 -2.55 19.30 -21.94
N SER A 54 -1.68 20.02 -21.24
CA SER A 54 -2.02 20.85 -20.08
C SER A 54 -2.73 22.14 -20.50
N ALA A 55 -3.19 22.93 -19.54
CA ALA A 55 -3.93 24.17 -19.82
C ALA A 55 -3.13 25.20 -20.64
N ASP A 56 -1.78 25.16 -20.56
CA ASP A 56 -0.86 25.99 -21.35
C ASP A 56 -0.49 25.38 -22.72
N GLY A 57 -1.13 24.27 -23.11
CA GLY A 57 -0.92 23.57 -24.38
C GLY A 57 0.31 22.68 -24.43
N LYS A 58 1.11 22.57 -23.35
CA LYS A 58 2.27 21.70 -23.30
C LYS A 58 1.85 20.26 -23.05
N LEU A 59 2.53 19.31 -23.69
CA LEU A 59 2.30 17.89 -23.48
C LEU A 59 3.00 17.43 -22.22
N ALA A 60 2.26 16.79 -21.30
CA ALA A 60 2.78 16.22 -20.06
C ALA A 60 2.09 14.89 -19.73
N TRP A 61 2.80 14.05 -18.96
CA TRP A 61 2.23 12.81 -18.43
C TRP A 61 1.18 13.14 -17.37
N ALA A 62 -0.04 12.70 -17.59
CA ALA A 62 -1.16 12.82 -16.67
C ALA A 62 -1.56 11.43 -16.18
N PHE A 63 -1.69 11.27 -14.86
CA PHE A 63 -2.19 10.01 -14.29
C PHE A 63 -3.57 9.68 -14.83
N ARG A 64 -3.76 8.44 -15.24
CA ARG A 64 -5.02 7.92 -15.77
C ARG A 64 -5.67 6.92 -14.82
N GLU A 65 -4.98 5.82 -14.50
CA GLU A 65 -5.53 4.73 -13.71
C GLU A 65 -4.45 3.82 -13.12
N PRO A 66 -4.73 3.16 -11.97
CA PRO A 66 -3.92 2.04 -11.50
C PRO A 66 -4.36 0.75 -12.19
N ILE A 67 -3.43 -0.18 -12.33
CA ILE A 67 -3.69 -1.59 -12.67
C ILE A 67 -2.81 -2.42 -11.77
N ALA A 68 -3.39 -3.16 -10.81
CA ALA A 68 -2.60 -4.00 -9.90
C ALA A 68 -3.33 -5.27 -9.49
N THR A 69 -2.55 -6.30 -9.24
CA THR A 69 -2.96 -7.55 -8.59
C THR A 69 -2.82 -7.40 -7.07
N LEU A 70 -3.77 -7.91 -6.32
CA LEU A 70 -3.78 -7.94 -4.87
C LEU A 70 -3.41 -9.32 -4.36
N PHE A 71 -2.51 -9.37 -3.38
CA PHE A 71 -1.99 -10.61 -2.80
C PHE A 71 -2.17 -10.63 -1.28
N ALA A 72 -2.55 -11.80 -0.76
CA ALA A 72 -2.46 -12.13 0.65
C ALA A 72 -1.93 -13.55 0.81
N ASP A 73 -1.04 -13.78 1.76
CA ASP A 73 -0.40 -15.07 2.03
C ASP A 73 0.18 -15.74 0.75
N GLY A 74 0.79 -14.94 -0.13
CA GLY A 74 1.40 -15.38 -1.38
C GLY A 74 0.40 -15.80 -2.47
N LYS A 75 -0.89 -15.57 -2.30
CA LYS A 75 -1.94 -15.90 -3.28
C LYS A 75 -2.58 -14.64 -3.84
N THR A 76 -2.92 -14.69 -5.14
CA THR A 76 -3.79 -13.66 -5.75
C THR A 76 -5.16 -13.73 -5.13
N ILE A 77 -5.64 -12.61 -4.60
CA ILE A 77 -6.95 -12.51 -3.94
C ILE A 77 -7.86 -11.45 -4.56
N GLY A 78 -7.37 -10.68 -5.52
CA GLY A 78 -8.17 -9.63 -6.14
C GLY A 78 -7.38 -8.71 -7.05
N ARG A 79 -7.98 -7.58 -7.39
CA ARG A 79 -7.42 -6.57 -8.29
C ARG A 79 -7.77 -5.16 -7.88
N HIS A 80 -6.93 -4.22 -8.29
CA HIS A 80 -7.14 -2.77 -8.15
C HIS A 80 -7.08 -2.10 -9.52
N TYR A 81 -8.06 -1.26 -9.82
CA TYR A 81 -8.22 -0.64 -11.13
C TYR A 81 -8.93 0.72 -11.05
N ALA A 82 -9.17 1.33 -12.23
CA ALA A 82 -9.76 2.66 -12.35
C ALA A 82 -11.04 2.86 -11.51
N GLY A 83 -11.11 4.04 -10.88
CA GLY A 83 -12.29 4.46 -10.13
C GLY A 83 -12.05 5.15 -8.79
N PRO A 84 -11.00 4.91 -7.99
CA PRO A 84 -10.22 3.71 -7.75
C PRO A 84 -11.07 2.58 -7.12
N ASN A 85 -11.03 1.41 -7.73
CA ASN A 85 -11.75 0.22 -7.31
C ASN A 85 -10.81 -0.83 -6.72
N TRP A 86 -11.23 -1.50 -5.65
CA TRP A 86 -10.65 -2.75 -5.15
C TRP A 86 -11.72 -3.82 -5.19
N GLU A 87 -11.41 -4.92 -5.84
CA GLU A 87 -12.31 -6.06 -6.00
C GLU A 87 -11.63 -7.32 -5.51
N HIS A 88 -12.24 -7.97 -4.56
CA HIS A 88 -11.80 -9.25 -4.04
C HIS A 88 -12.41 -10.41 -4.85
N MET A 89 -11.72 -11.54 -4.88
CA MET A 89 -12.13 -12.74 -5.65
C MET A 89 -13.48 -13.35 -5.20
N ASP A 90 -13.96 -12.99 -4.01
CA ASP A 90 -15.30 -13.39 -3.53
C ASP A 90 -16.44 -12.55 -4.13
N GLY A 91 -16.12 -11.59 -5.01
CA GLY A 91 -17.07 -10.71 -5.68
C GLY A 91 -17.40 -9.42 -4.91
N SER A 92 -16.92 -9.27 -3.67
CA SER A 92 -17.07 -8.00 -2.95
C SER A 92 -16.11 -6.95 -3.50
N ALA A 93 -16.56 -5.70 -3.57
CA ALA A 93 -15.73 -4.60 -4.03
C ALA A 93 -16.10 -3.27 -3.39
N VAL A 94 -15.13 -2.36 -3.35
CA VAL A 94 -15.30 -1.00 -2.87
C VAL A 94 -14.69 0.01 -3.82
N VAL A 95 -15.29 1.20 -3.89
CA VAL A 95 -14.79 2.39 -4.59
C VAL A 95 -14.40 3.44 -3.56
N GLY A 96 -13.19 3.97 -3.66
CA GLY A 96 -12.70 4.99 -2.75
C GLY A 96 -12.64 6.38 -3.36
N LYS A 97 -12.65 7.39 -2.48
CA LYS A 97 -12.34 8.79 -2.79
C LYS A 97 -11.26 9.28 -1.84
N VAL A 98 -10.20 9.87 -2.37
CA VAL A 98 -9.10 10.41 -1.54
C VAL A 98 -9.63 11.42 -0.54
N SER A 99 -9.31 11.20 0.73
CA SER A 99 -9.67 12.06 1.87
C SER A 99 -8.46 12.55 2.68
N GLY A 100 -7.27 11.98 2.42
CA GLY A 100 -6.01 12.41 3.02
C GLY A 100 -4.83 11.83 2.27
N ASN A 101 -3.67 12.49 2.37
CA ASN A 101 -2.44 12.02 1.75
C ASN A 101 -1.21 12.35 2.59
N ALA A 102 -0.14 11.61 2.36
CA ALA A 102 1.19 11.87 2.88
C ALA A 102 2.22 11.50 1.79
N PRO A 103 3.43 12.10 1.80
CA PRO A 103 4.46 11.75 0.82
C PRO A 103 4.83 10.28 0.89
N GLY A 104 5.26 9.71 -0.25
CA GLY A 104 5.99 8.44 -0.28
C GLY A 104 7.36 8.58 0.39
N ALA A 105 8.05 7.46 0.59
CA ALA A 105 9.35 7.43 1.26
C ALA A 105 10.45 8.13 0.43
N THR A 106 10.32 8.12 -0.89
CA THR A 106 11.24 8.79 -1.84
C THR A 106 10.46 9.64 -2.84
N SER A 107 11.18 10.47 -3.61
CA SER A 107 10.60 11.28 -4.68
C SER A 107 9.96 10.47 -5.82
N ASP A 108 10.36 9.21 -5.98
CA ASP A 108 9.89 8.33 -7.04
C ASP A 108 8.64 7.53 -6.65
N ASP A 109 8.28 7.59 -5.37
CA ASP A 109 7.16 6.85 -4.82
C ASP A 109 5.87 7.68 -4.92
N ILE A 110 4.78 7.01 -5.33
CA ILE A 110 3.47 7.62 -5.24
C ILE A 110 3.06 7.86 -3.79
N ALA A 111 2.27 8.90 -3.55
CA ALA A 111 1.84 9.30 -2.21
C ALA A 111 1.13 8.16 -1.45
N TRP A 112 1.30 8.13 -0.13
CA TRP A 112 0.42 7.38 0.76
C TRP A 112 -0.94 8.07 0.83
N LEU A 113 -2.00 7.29 0.89
CA LEU A 113 -3.37 7.82 0.83
C LEU A 113 -4.24 7.25 1.94
N LYS A 114 -5.19 8.06 2.38
CA LYS A 114 -6.44 7.62 2.99
C LYS A 114 -7.57 7.89 2.01
N LEU A 115 -8.41 6.88 1.78
CA LEU A 115 -9.57 6.99 0.92
C LEU A 115 -10.82 6.60 1.72
N GLN A 116 -11.85 7.43 1.63
CA GLN A 116 -13.17 7.08 2.12
C GLN A 116 -13.89 6.22 1.08
N VAL A 117 -14.52 5.13 1.51
CA VAL A 117 -15.36 4.32 0.64
C VAL A 117 -16.65 5.11 0.33
N VAL A 118 -16.92 5.29 -0.96
CA VAL A 118 -18.10 6.03 -1.46
C VAL A 118 -19.12 5.10 -2.12
N SER A 119 -18.73 3.89 -2.45
CA SER A 119 -19.63 2.86 -3.02
C SER A 119 -19.07 1.48 -2.73
N SER A 120 -19.95 0.50 -2.56
CA SER A 120 -19.62 -0.91 -2.38
C SER A 120 -20.59 -1.80 -3.16
N ARG A 121 -20.16 -3.01 -3.51
CA ARG A 121 -20.99 -4.03 -4.15
C ARG A 121 -20.58 -5.43 -3.71
N GLY A 122 -21.47 -6.39 -3.89
CA GLY A 122 -21.25 -7.79 -3.52
C GLY A 122 -21.27 -8.01 -2.01
N ASN A 123 -21.23 -9.28 -1.62
CA ASN A 123 -21.12 -9.71 -0.23
C ASN A 123 -19.85 -10.52 -0.09
N GLY A 124 -19.00 -10.18 0.88
CA GLY A 124 -17.72 -10.85 1.09
C GLY A 124 -16.84 -10.08 2.06
N VAL A 125 -15.55 -10.29 2.00
CA VAL A 125 -14.58 -9.75 2.96
C VAL A 125 -14.58 -8.22 3.02
N LEU A 126 -14.89 -7.53 1.89
CA LEU A 126 -14.93 -6.08 1.83
C LEU A 126 -16.26 -5.46 2.26
N THR A 127 -17.22 -6.29 2.69
CA THR A 127 -18.51 -5.79 3.18
C THR A 127 -18.33 -4.94 4.44
N GLY A 128 -18.89 -3.72 4.45
CA GLY A 128 -18.82 -2.80 5.57
C GLY A 128 -17.51 -2.05 5.71
N VAL A 129 -16.56 -2.21 4.78
CA VAL A 129 -15.34 -1.39 4.72
C VAL A 129 -15.74 0.08 4.49
N THR A 130 -15.20 0.97 5.32
CA THR A 130 -15.44 2.42 5.28
C THR A 130 -14.23 3.22 4.81
N THR A 131 -13.03 2.68 5.02
CA THR A 131 -11.77 3.35 4.71
C THR A 131 -10.80 2.39 4.05
N VAL A 132 -10.06 2.88 3.06
CA VAL A 132 -8.90 2.20 2.47
C VAL A 132 -7.66 3.08 2.67
N GLN A 133 -6.59 2.50 3.18
CA GLN A 133 -5.28 3.16 3.19
C GLN A 133 -4.37 2.53 2.15
N ARG A 134 -3.62 3.36 1.42
CA ARG A 134 -2.47 2.97 0.60
C ARG A 134 -1.22 3.46 1.31
N ILE A 135 -0.36 2.54 1.71
CA ILE A 135 0.88 2.81 2.46
C ILE A 135 2.04 2.01 1.88
N ASN A 136 3.26 2.29 2.35
CA ASN A 136 4.47 1.57 1.96
C ASN A 136 4.66 1.49 0.44
N THR A 137 4.32 2.56 -0.26
CA THR A 137 4.43 2.65 -1.72
C THR A 137 5.87 2.62 -2.16
N LYS A 138 6.13 1.95 -3.29
CA LYS A 138 7.42 1.98 -3.99
C LYS A 138 7.17 2.22 -5.48
N GLY A 139 7.83 3.22 -6.04
CA GLY A 139 7.70 3.59 -7.44
C GLY A 139 6.34 4.18 -7.80
N GLY A 140 5.98 4.02 -9.05
CA GLY A 140 4.69 4.43 -9.62
C GLY A 140 4.59 5.88 -10.05
N LYS A 141 5.53 6.74 -9.68
CA LYS A 141 5.50 8.14 -10.05
C LYS A 141 6.09 8.36 -11.45
N LEU A 142 5.41 9.16 -12.24
CA LEU A 142 5.86 9.61 -13.54
C LEU A 142 5.40 11.06 -13.74
N ASP A 143 6.37 11.95 -13.86
CA ASP A 143 6.18 13.37 -14.12
C ASP A 143 6.90 13.77 -15.41
N GLY A 144 6.68 15.01 -15.86
CA GLY A 144 7.42 15.65 -16.92
C GLY A 144 6.73 15.66 -18.29
N ALA A 145 7.45 16.18 -19.27
CA ALA A 145 6.98 16.33 -20.64
C ALA A 145 6.87 14.98 -21.37
N CYS A 146 6.00 14.93 -22.34
CA CYS A 146 5.86 13.81 -23.26
C CYS A 146 5.75 14.33 -24.71
N ASP A 147 5.96 13.45 -25.69
CA ASP A 147 6.19 13.88 -27.08
C ASP A 147 4.95 13.71 -27.97
N ARG A 148 4.00 12.84 -27.61
CA ARG A 148 2.84 12.52 -28.46
C ARG A 148 1.58 12.40 -27.63
N ALA A 149 0.62 13.30 -27.86
CA ALA A 149 -0.70 13.24 -27.27
C ALA A 149 -1.39 11.89 -27.51
N GLY A 150 -2.06 11.36 -26.48
CA GLY A 150 -2.74 10.08 -26.51
C GLY A 150 -1.82 8.85 -26.39
N SER A 151 -0.50 9.01 -26.26
CA SER A 151 0.37 7.89 -25.92
C SER A 151 0.26 7.52 -24.44
N PHE A 152 0.55 6.25 -24.12
CA PHE A 152 0.49 5.71 -22.74
C PHE A 152 1.86 5.28 -22.26
N LYS A 153 2.06 5.39 -20.95
CA LYS A 153 3.23 4.86 -20.25
C LYS A 153 2.83 4.29 -18.91
N SER A 154 3.38 3.14 -18.58
CA SER A 154 3.18 2.47 -17.29
C SER A 154 4.39 2.67 -16.40
N ALA A 155 4.17 3.12 -15.16
CA ALA A 155 5.19 3.21 -14.12
C ALA A 155 4.94 2.08 -13.10
N PRO A 156 5.81 1.08 -13.00
CA PRO A 156 5.66 -0.01 -12.04
C PRO A 156 5.59 0.51 -10.61
N TYR A 157 4.72 -0.09 -9.79
CA TYR A 157 4.64 0.22 -8.36
C TYR A 157 4.24 -1.00 -7.54
N SER A 158 4.59 -0.94 -6.26
CA SER A 158 3.99 -1.77 -5.23
C SER A 158 3.46 -0.92 -4.08
N ALA A 159 2.53 -1.48 -3.32
CA ALA A 159 1.94 -0.83 -2.15
C ALA A 159 1.34 -1.87 -1.20
N GLU A 160 1.09 -1.45 0.03
CA GLU A 160 0.18 -2.14 0.95
C GLU A 160 -1.17 -1.40 0.96
N TYR A 161 -2.26 -2.15 0.83
CA TYR A 161 -3.61 -1.65 1.05
C TYR A 161 -4.18 -2.23 2.33
N VAL A 162 -4.63 -1.34 3.22
CA VAL A 162 -5.31 -1.71 4.46
C VAL A 162 -6.77 -1.29 4.36
N PHE A 163 -7.67 -2.25 4.49
CA PHE A 163 -9.11 -2.05 4.47
C PHE A 163 -9.62 -2.02 5.91
N LEU A 164 -10.31 -0.94 6.29
CA LEU A 164 -10.77 -0.71 7.64
C LEU A 164 -12.28 -0.45 7.67
N LYS A 165 -12.88 -0.73 8.81
CA LYS A 165 -14.28 -0.39 9.08
C LYS A 165 -14.41 0.33 10.42
N LYS A 166 -15.38 1.23 10.50
CA LYS A 166 -15.83 1.83 11.76
C LYS A 166 -16.47 0.74 12.63
N GLY A 167 -16.23 0.84 13.95
CA GLY A 167 -16.90 0.02 14.95
C GLY A 167 -18.36 0.37 15.10
#